data_9e037fb592c83740895b659797f5d3a0
#
_entry.id   9e037fb592c83740895b659797f5d3a0
#
_cell.length_a   1.000
_cell.length_b   1.000
_cell.length_c   1.000
_cell.angle_alpha   90.00
_cell.angle_beta   90.00
_cell.angle_gamma   90.00
#
_symmetry.space_group_name_H-M   'P 1'
#
loop_
_entity.id
_entity.type
_entity.pdbx_description
1 polymer ?
#
loop_
_entity_poly.entity_id
_entity_poly.type
_entity_poly.pdbx_seq_one_letter_code
_entity_poly.pdbx_strand_id
1 'polypeptide(L)'
;MTLAIHTLVRGFLPAIVLTLVAASAHAQDKVTFLTSWYAQAEHGGYYQAIATGIYKKYGLDVTIKMGGPQVNAVQLVAAGQADFMMGKDFQVLTALEAGVPLVTVGAVFQKEPQGMVTHTDVNSLADLKDKTVLVATSGRNSWWPWLKAKYGLKDEQTRPYTSNMQPFFNDQGMAQQGYPTSEPFTAEKAGQKVKFFLFADDGYPPYGNTIVTLQKTVKEKPDMVQRFVKATLEGWKSYLENPAAGNALIKQDNPKMDDETLAFAHRKIREMKFFDAGDAGKMGAGTMTDARWKNTYDFMVISGQLKPMANWQQAYTLQFVKDLKVMP
;
A
#
# COMPACT_ATOMS: atom_id res chain seq x y z
N MET A 1 -36.33 -63.04 71.15
CA MET A 1 -35.67 -63.31 69.86
C MET A 1 -36.14 -62.27 68.85
N THR A 2 -35.40 -61.18 68.70
CA THR A 2 -35.83 -60.06 67.86
C THR A 2 -34.69 -59.80 66.81
N LEU A 3 -34.97 -60.10 65.55
CA LEU A 3 -34.05 -59.86 64.43
C LEU A 3 -34.14 -58.43 64.04
N ALA A 4 -32.99 -57.73 64.01
CA ALA A 4 -32.83 -56.38 63.46
C ALA A 4 -32.40 -56.50 62.03
N ILE A 5 -33.17 -55.92 61.10
CA ILE A 5 -32.88 -55.84 59.70
C ILE A 5 -32.15 -54.49 59.46
N HIS A 6 -30.90 -54.55 59.07
CA HIS A 6 -30.15 -53.36 58.67
C HIS A 6 -30.35 -53.06 57.16
N THR A 7 -30.99 -51.94 56.85
CA THR A 7 -31.18 -51.46 55.48
C THR A 7 -29.99 -50.59 55.07
N LEU A 8 -29.24 -51.06 54.13
CA LEU A 8 -28.11 -50.30 53.53
C LEU A 8 -28.68 -49.34 52.47
N VAL A 9 -28.63 -48.02 52.71
CA VAL A 9 -28.93 -46.99 51.71
C VAL A 9 -27.66 -46.72 50.96
N ARG A 10 -27.58 -47.12 49.67
CA ARG A 10 -26.53 -46.77 48.73
C ARG A 10 -26.83 -45.39 48.15
N GLY A 11 -26.08 -44.37 48.59
CA GLY A 11 -26.14 -43.06 48.03
C GLY A 11 -25.47 -43.02 46.61
N PHE A 12 -26.25 -42.69 45.59
CA PHE A 12 -25.75 -42.38 44.23
C PHE A 12 -25.27 -40.94 44.24
N LEU A 13 -23.93 -40.71 44.11
CA LEU A 13 -23.38 -39.41 43.80
C LEU A 13 -23.43 -39.26 42.26
N PRO A 14 -24.04 -38.17 41.74
CA PRO A 14 -23.93 -37.88 40.31
C PRO A 14 -22.53 -37.31 40.02
N ALA A 15 -21.76 -38.02 39.20
CA ALA A 15 -20.50 -37.53 38.67
C ALA A 15 -20.80 -36.41 37.65
N ILE A 16 -20.55 -35.17 38.06
CA ILE A 16 -20.56 -34.00 37.14
C ILE A 16 -19.33 -34.13 36.25
N VAL A 17 -19.52 -34.55 35.01
CA VAL A 17 -18.50 -34.51 33.97
C VAL A 17 -18.36 -33.06 33.51
N LEU A 18 -17.38 -32.32 34.03
CA LEU A 18 -16.98 -31.02 33.51
C LEU A 18 -16.28 -31.26 32.18
N THR A 19 -16.98 -31.10 31.06
CA THR A 19 -16.36 -31.00 29.73
C THR A 19 -15.63 -29.67 29.65
N LEU A 20 -14.31 -29.68 29.86
CA LEU A 20 -13.41 -28.58 29.49
C LEU A 20 -13.45 -28.48 27.97
N VAL A 21 -14.20 -27.50 27.46
CA VAL A 21 -14.02 -27.02 26.08
C VAL A 21 -12.67 -26.29 26.07
N ALA A 22 -11.62 -27.01 25.71
CA ALA A 22 -10.34 -26.41 25.39
C ALA A 22 -10.55 -25.50 24.16
N ALA A 23 -10.76 -24.21 24.41
CA ALA A 23 -10.66 -23.22 23.37
C ALA A 23 -9.21 -23.33 22.81
N SER A 24 -9.06 -23.96 21.67
CA SER A 24 -7.79 -23.99 20.94
C SER A 24 -7.43 -22.54 20.66
N ALA A 25 -6.58 -21.96 21.49
CA ALA A 25 -5.92 -20.70 21.17
C ALA A 25 -5.07 -20.98 19.93
N HIS A 26 -5.62 -20.76 18.74
CA HIS A 26 -4.83 -20.81 17.52
C HIS A 26 -3.75 -19.75 17.66
N ALA A 27 -2.50 -20.18 17.64
CA ALA A 27 -1.37 -19.26 17.60
C ALA A 27 -1.57 -18.32 16.40
N GLN A 28 -1.43 -17.01 16.64
CA GLN A 28 -1.55 -16.02 15.58
C GLN A 28 -0.44 -16.23 14.55
N ASP A 29 -0.77 -16.15 13.26
CA ASP A 29 0.24 -16.14 12.21
C ASP A 29 1.08 -14.87 12.32
N LYS A 30 2.40 -15.05 12.47
CA LYS A 30 3.35 -13.92 12.44
C LYS A 30 3.52 -13.47 11.00
N VAL A 31 3.31 -12.19 10.75
CA VAL A 31 3.40 -11.57 9.43
C VAL A 31 4.29 -10.34 9.50
N THR A 32 5.29 -10.28 8.64
CA THR A 32 6.12 -9.09 8.44
C THR A 32 5.66 -8.36 7.18
N PHE A 33 5.24 -7.10 7.34
CA PHE A 33 4.88 -6.20 6.25
C PHE A 33 5.92 -5.09 6.11
N LEU A 34 6.37 -4.82 4.90
CA LEU A 34 7.35 -3.80 4.59
C LEU A 34 6.70 -2.63 3.85
N THR A 35 6.80 -1.41 4.41
CA THR A 35 6.32 -0.21 3.71
C THR A 35 7.26 0.18 2.57
N SER A 36 6.77 0.97 1.62
CA SER A 36 7.58 1.43 0.48
C SER A 36 8.51 2.60 0.81
N TRP A 37 8.25 3.27 1.92
CA TRP A 37 8.94 4.48 2.37
C TRP A 37 8.90 4.61 3.90
N TYR A 38 9.48 5.70 4.44
CA TYR A 38 9.32 6.06 5.84
C TYR A 38 7.84 6.14 6.22
N ALA A 39 7.52 5.83 7.49
CA ALA A 39 6.15 5.86 7.98
C ALA A 39 5.50 7.22 7.76
N GLN A 40 4.32 7.22 7.13
CA GLN A 40 3.55 8.40 6.77
C GLN A 40 2.08 8.03 6.49
N ALA A 41 1.22 9.01 6.21
CA ALA A 41 -0.22 8.79 6.07
C ALA A 41 -0.61 7.79 4.98
N GLU A 42 0.18 7.66 3.90
CA GLU A 42 -0.02 6.68 2.82
C GLU A 42 0.20 5.23 3.28
N HIS A 43 0.65 5.03 4.50
CA HIS A 43 0.73 3.71 5.15
C HIS A 43 -0.32 3.56 6.26
N GLY A 44 -1.17 4.59 6.45
CA GLY A 44 -2.05 4.75 7.61
C GLY A 44 -2.94 3.57 7.91
N GLY A 45 -3.54 2.95 6.91
CA GLY A 45 -4.43 1.80 7.11
C GLY A 45 -3.73 0.57 7.70
N TYR A 46 -2.47 0.34 7.37
CA TYR A 46 -1.67 -0.75 7.95
C TYR A 46 -1.38 -0.49 9.43
N TYR A 47 -0.96 0.72 9.77
CA TYR A 47 -0.75 1.16 11.16
C TYR A 47 -2.05 1.15 11.96
N GLN A 48 -3.15 1.60 11.36
CA GLN A 48 -4.48 1.59 11.98
C GLN A 48 -4.92 0.17 12.30
N ALA A 49 -4.73 -0.78 11.39
CA ALA A 49 -5.10 -2.18 11.62
C ALA A 49 -4.32 -2.83 12.77
N ILE A 50 -3.06 -2.41 13.00
CA ILE A 50 -2.30 -2.80 14.19
C ILE A 50 -2.87 -2.12 15.44
N ALA A 51 -2.97 -0.79 15.42
CA ALA A 51 -3.33 0.02 16.58
C ALA A 51 -4.72 -0.31 17.13
N THR A 52 -5.68 -0.62 16.25
CA THR A 52 -7.06 -0.97 16.60
C THR A 52 -7.29 -2.48 16.80
N GLY A 53 -6.25 -3.29 16.64
CA GLY A 53 -6.35 -4.74 16.82
C GLY A 53 -7.07 -5.48 15.68
N ILE A 54 -7.33 -4.84 14.54
CA ILE A 54 -7.99 -5.47 13.39
C ILE A 54 -7.20 -6.69 12.92
N TYR A 55 -5.86 -6.61 12.77
CA TYR A 55 -5.07 -7.79 12.41
C TYR A 55 -5.22 -8.92 13.42
N LYS A 56 -5.20 -8.61 14.73
CA LYS A 56 -5.39 -9.61 15.80
C LYS A 56 -6.74 -10.29 15.72
N LYS A 57 -7.80 -9.54 15.42
CA LYS A 57 -9.16 -10.08 15.18
C LYS A 57 -9.17 -11.14 14.07
N TYR A 58 -8.28 -10.99 13.08
CA TYR A 58 -8.10 -11.95 11.99
C TYR A 58 -7.02 -13.01 12.26
N GLY A 59 -6.58 -13.16 13.51
CA GLY A 59 -5.59 -14.17 13.90
C GLY A 59 -4.18 -13.89 13.34
N LEU A 60 -3.85 -12.61 13.12
CA LEU A 60 -2.56 -12.18 12.59
C LEU A 60 -1.80 -11.33 13.63
N ASP A 61 -0.52 -11.64 13.81
CA ASP A 61 0.44 -10.83 14.56
C ASP A 61 1.36 -10.11 13.55
N VAL A 62 0.97 -8.88 13.19
CA VAL A 62 1.62 -8.12 12.12
C VAL A 62 2.66 -7.17 12.68
N THR A 63 3.87 -7.28 12.17
CA THR A 63 4.97 -6.34 12.39
C THR A 63 5.22 -5.53 11.13
N ILE A 64 5.17 -4.19 11.23
CA ILE A 64 5.58 -3.31 10.14
C ILE A 64 7.07 -3.06 10.23
N LYS A 65 7.79 -3.27 9.13
CA LYS A 65 9.14 -2.76 8.91
C LYS A 65 9.06 -1.55 8.00
N MET A 66 9.64 -0.45 8.45
CA MET A 66 9.66 0.78 7.68
C MET A 66 10.63 0.67 6.50
N GLY A 67 10.17 1.05 5.32
CA GLY A 67 11.00 1.20 4.13
C GLY A 67 11.80 2.50 4.13
N GLY A 68 12.34 2.86 2.99
CA GLY A 68 13.12 4.08 2.81
C GLY A 68 13.91 4.06 1.49
N PRO A 69 14.62 5.15 1.16
CA PRO A 69 15.29 5.30 -0.14
C PRO A 69 16.38 4.27 -0.42
N GLN A 70 16.94 3.63 0.63
CA GLN A 70 17.98 2.60 0.52
C GLN A 70 17.44 1.18 0.71
N VAL A 71 16.11 1.01 0.91
CA VAL A 71 15.50 -0.30 1.16
C VAL A 71 15.04 -0.92 -0.15
N ASN A 72 15.58 -2.07 -0.50
CA ASN A 72 15.10 -2.86 -1.63
C ASN A 72 14.05 -3.87 -1.17
N ALA A 73 12.78 -3.44 -1.17
CA ALA A 73 11.67 -4.25 -0.70
C ALA A 73 11.50 -5.56 -1.50
N VAL A 74 11.74 -5.53 -2.80
CA VAL A 74 11.65 -6.71 -3.68
C VAL A 74 12.63 -7.79 -3.24
N GLN A 75 13.88 -7.41 -2.96
CA GLN A 75 14.91 -8.37 -2.49
C GLN A 75 14.58 -8.93 -1.10
N LEU A 76 14.06 -8.10 -0.19
CA LEU A 76 13.70 -8.55 1.16
C LEU A 76 12.56 -9.56 1.15
N VAL A 77 11.53 -9.33 0.32
CA VAL A 77 10.43 -10.29 0.14
C VAL A 77 10.92 -11.56 -0.58
N ALA A 78 11.73 -11.43 -1.63
CA ALA A 78 12.30 -12.57 -2.35
C ALA A 78 13.18 -13.45 -1.44
N ALA A 79 13.89 -12.84 -0.48
CA ALA A 79 14.71 -13.54 0.51
C ALA A 79 13.91 -14.08 1.72
N GLY A 80 12.58 -13.89 1.76
CA GLY A 80 11.72 -14.32 2.88
C GLY A 80 11.90 -13.51 4.17
N GLN A 81 12.50 -12.30 4.09
CA GLN A 81 12.69 -11.42 5.25
C GLN A 81 11.45 -10.53 5.52
N ALA A 82 10.50 -10.53 4.61
CA ALA A 82 9.16 -9.99 4.78
C ALA A 82 8.16 -10.88 4.02
N ASP A 83 6.95 -11.04 4.54
CA ASP A 83 5.89 -11.83 3.93
C ASP A 83 5.15 -11.01 2.85
N PHE A 84 4.98 -9.72 3.11
CA PHE A 84 4.31 -8.77 2.21
C PHE A 84 5.10 -7.47 2.13
N MET A 85 4.89 -6.75 1.04
CA MET A 85 5.35 -5.38 0.90
C MET A 85 4.25 -4.49 0.28
N MET A 86 4.33 -3.21 0.57
CA MET A 86 3.67 -2.19 -0.23
C MET A 86 4.44 -2.03 -1.54
N GLY A 87 3.78 -2.32 -2.64
CA GLY A 87 4.39 -2.32 -3.97
C GLY A 87 3.64 -1.46 -4.98
N LYS A 88 4.05 -1.62 -6.22
CA LYS A 88 3.46 -0.99 -7.41
C LYS A 88 3.48 -1.98 -8.58
N ASP A 89 2.52 -1.84 -9.49
CA ASP A 89 2.34 -2.75 -10.64
C ASP A 89 3.63 -2.94 -11.43
N PHE A 90 4.30 -1.85 -11.80
CA PHE A 90 5.54 -1.92 -12.59
C PHE A 90 6.67 -2.66 -11.86
N GLN A 91 6.76 -2.56 -10.53
CA GLN A 91 7.78 -3.29 -9.75
C GLN A 91 7.53 -4.80 -9.84
N VAL A 92 6.27 -5.24 -9.78
CA VAL A 92 5.91 -6.66 -9.87
C VAL A 92 6.17 -7.19 -11.27
N LEU A 93 5.79 -6.43 -12.32
CA LEU A 93 6.06 -6.81 -13.71
C LEU A 93 7.55 -6.91 -14.01
N THR A 94 8.36 -5.92 -13.56
CA THR A 94 9.82 -5.95 -13.71
C THR A 94 10.47 -7.08 -12.91
N ALA A 95 9.97 -7.35 -11.69
CA ALA A 95 10.45 -8.47 -10.88
C ALA A 95 10.16 -9.81 -11.57
N LEU A 96 8.97 -9.97 -12.14
CA LEU A 96 8.58 -11.18 -12.89
C LEU A 96 9.46 -11.37 -14.13
N GLU A 97 9.76 -10.30 -14.90
CA GLU A 97 10.72 -10.34 -16.01
C GLU A 97 12.11 -10.82 -15.55
N ALA A 98 12.55 -10.37 -14.38
CA ALA A 98 13.82 -10.77 -13.78
C ALA A 98 13.78 -12.17 -13.11
N GLY A 99 12.68 -12.92 -13.23
CA GLY A 99 12.52 -14.26 -12.64
C GLY A 99 12.20 -14.27 -11.15
N VAL A 100 11.86 -13.13 -10.55
CA VAL A 100 11.39 -13.04 -9.15
C VAL A 100 9.87 -13.16 -9.13
N PRO A 101 9.28 -14.25 -8.59
CA PRO A 101 7.87 -14.57 -8.70
C PRO A 101 7.03 -13.79 -7.68
N LEU A 102 7.01 -12.47 -7.79
CA LEU A 102 6.09 -11.62 -7.04
C LEU A 102 4.68 -11.67 -7.63
N VAL A 103 3.69 -11.39 -6.78
CA VAL A 103 2.29 -11.29 -7.18
C VAL A 103 1.58 -10.22 -6.36
N THR A 104 0.79 -9.38 -7.01
CA THR A 104 -0.11 -8.42 -6.39
C THR A 104 -1.41 -9.13 -6.00
N VAL A 105 -1.83 -8.97 -4.75
CA VAL A 105 -3.02 -9.62 -4.17
C VAL A 105 -4.15 -8.64 -3.84
N GLY A 106 -3.91 -7.33 -4.02
CA GLY A 106 -4.90 -6.27 -3.85
C GLY A 106 -4.32 -4.89 -4.12
N ALA A 107 -5.14 -3.94 -4.57
CA ALA A 107 -4.76 -2.56 -4.85
C ALA A 107 -5.48 -1.61 -3.89
N VAL A 108 -4.78 -1.16 -2.84
CA VAL A 108 -5.35 -0.28 -1.82
C VAL A 108 -5.74 1.07 -2.42
N PHE A 109 -4.84 1.68 -3.19
CA PHE A 109 -5.15 2.92 -3.90
C PHE A 109 -5.48 2.65 -5.35
N GLN A 110 -6.63 3.15 -5.77
CA GLN A 110 -7.11 3.04 -7.15
C GLN A 110 -6.43 4.03 -8.10
N LYS A 111 -5.77 5.04 -7.57
CA LYS A 111 -4.92 5.99 -8.31
C LYS A 111 -3.53 6.00 -7.70
N GLU A 112 -2.50 5.99 -8.55
CA GLU A 112 -1.11 6.22 -8.09
C GLU A 112 -0.97 7.68 -7.67
N PRO A 113 -0.54 7.97 -6.42
CA PRO A 113 -0.42 9.34 -5.92
C PRO A 113 0.72 10.17 -6.55
N GLN A 114 1.55 9.56 -7.37
CA GLN A 114 2.68 10.26 -7.98
C GLN A 114 2.23 11.37 -8.91
N GLY A 115 2.89 12.51 -8.79
CA GLY A 115 2.64 13.67 -9.64
C GLY A 115 3.85 14.60 -9.70
N MET A 116 3.59 15.79 -10.25
CA MET A 116 4.55 16.86 -10.43
C MET A 116 4.14 18.10 -9.64
N VAL A 117 5.04 18.61 -8.82
CA VAL A 117 4.95 19.92 -8.19
C VAL A 117 5.62 20.93 -9.09
N THR A 118 4.93 22.03 -9.37
CA THR A 118 5.41 23.08 -10.28
C THR A 118 5.15 24.48 -9.70
N HIS A 119 5.84 25.46 -10.20
CA HIS A 119 5.47 26.85 -9.99
C HIS A 119 4.18 27.21 -10.73
N THR A 120 3.61 28.36 -10.40
CA THR A 120 2.27 28.77 -10.85
C THR A 120 2.18 29.11 -12.35
N ASP A 121 3.31 29.32 -13.01
CA ASP A 121 3.43 29.59 -14.44
C ASP A 121 3.19 28.35 -15.33
N VAL A 122 3.33 27.14 -14.75
CA VAL A 122 3.03 25.88 -15.45
C VAL A 122 1.52 25.63 -15.44
N ASN A 123 0.92 25.36 -16.59
CA ASN A 123 -0.53 25.11 -16.71
C ASN A 123 -0.88 23.65 -17.07
N SER A 124 0.10 22.90 -17.58
CA SER A 124 -0.04 21.49 -17.94
C SER A 124 1.30 20.76 -17.84
N LEU A 125 1.28 19.44 -17.82
CA LEU A 125 2.52 18.64 -17.88
C LEU A 125 3.29 18.82 -19.20
N ALA A 126 2.64 19.31 -20.26
CA ALA A 126 3.31 19.63 -21.52
C ALA A 126 4.27 20.84 -21.41
N ASP A 127 4.02 21.75 -20.47
CA ASP A 127 4.83 22.93 -20.22
C ASP A 127 6.18 22.59 -19.53
N LEU A 128 6.37 21.32 -19.15
CA LEU A 128 7.63 20.85 -18.57
C LEU A 128 8.78 20.79 -19.59
N LYS A 129 8.54 20.97 -20.88
CA LYS A 129 9.57 20.90 -21.94
C LYS A 129 10.77 21.81 -21.68
N ASP A 130 10.52 22.98 -21.10
CA ASP A 130 11.53 23.99 -20.85
C ASP A 130 11.93 24.07 -19.36
N LYS A 131 11.53 23.07 -18.56
CA LYS A 131 11.83 23.03 -17.12
C LYS A 131 12.90 22.00 -16.81
N THR A 132 13.72 22.30 -15.81
CA THR A 132 14.54 21.29 -15.15
C THR A 132 13.65 20.47 -14.20
N VAL A 133 13.66 19.13 -14.32
CA VAL A 133 12.79 18.25 -13.54
C VAL A 133 13.61 17.47 -12.52
N LEU A 134 13.28 17.60 -11.24
CA LEU A 134 13.92 16.83 -10.16
C LEU A 134 13.25 15.48 -10.05
N VAL A 135 13.99 14.40 -10.32
CA VAL A 135 13.51 13.02 -10.42
C VAL A 135 14.36 12.09 -9.57
N ALA A 136 13.75 11.34 -8.67
CA ALA A 136 14.43 10.28 -7.91
C ALA A 136 14.80 9.09 -8.82
N THR A 137 15.78 8.29 -8.41
CA THR A 137 16.17 7.07 -9.14
C THR A 137 14.98 6.15 -9.40
N SER A 138 14.12 5.95 -8.40
CA SER A 138 12.89 5.18 -8.56
C SER A 138 11.93 5.76 -9.60
N GLY A 139 11.83 7.09 -9.68
CA GLY A 139 11.01 7.78 -10.67
C GLY A 139 11.53 7.62 -12.10
N ARG A 140 12.88 7.61 -12.28
CA ARG A 140 13.52 7.39 -13.59
C ARG A 140 13.17 6.03 -14.19
N ASN A 141 12.96 5.03 -13.34
CA ASN A 141 12.67 3.65 -13.75
C ASN A 141 11.16 3.32 -13.70
N SER A 142 10.29 4.31 -13.46
CA SER A 142 8.85 4.09 -13.36
C SER A 142 8.04 5.06 -14.22
N TRP A 143 7.74 6.24 -13.71
CA TRP A 143 6.84 7.20 -14.36
C TRP A 143 7.53 8.14 -15.35
N TRP A 144 8.84 8.37 -15.21
CA TRP A 144 9.57 9.30 -16.11
C TRP A 144 9.55 8.84 -17.57
N PRO A 145 9.76 7.56 -17.94
CA PRO A 145 9.63 7.10 -19.32
C PRO A 145 8.23 7.37 -19.89
N TRP A 146 7.18 7.21 -19.08
CA TRP A 146 5.83 7.54 -19.49
C TRP A 146 5.67 9.04 -19.79
N LEU A 147 6.14 9.88 -18.87
CA LEU A 147 6.03 11.33 -19.00
C LEU A 147 6.82 11.83 -20.24
N LYS A 148 8.03 11.28 -20.46
CA LYS A 148 8.84 11.55 -21.65
C LYS A 148 8.09 11.19 -22.93
N ALA A 149 7.60 9.98 -23.04
CA ALA A 149 6.91 9.48 -24.22
C ALA A 149 5.66 10.31 -24.53
N LYS A 150 4.91 10.68 -23.51
CA LYS A 150 3.65 11.41 -23.66
C LYS A 150 3.86 12.88 -24.07
N TYR A 151 4.87 13.56 -23.52
CA TYR A 151 5.05 15.00 -23.66
C TYR A 151 6.32 15.39 -24.42
N GLY A 152 7.11 14.43 -24.90
CA GLY A 152 8.34 14.68 -25.65
C GLY A 152 9.45 15.30 -24.81
N LEU A 153 9.53 14.92 -23.51
CA LEU A 153 10.55 15.40 -22.59
C LEU A 153 11.89 14.67 -22.83
N LYS A 154 12.98 15.20 -22.29
CA LYS A 154 14.34 14.69 -22.51
C LYS A 154 15.02 14.34 -21.18
N ASP A 155 15.90 13.33 -21.18
CA ASP A 155 16.64 12.91 -19.98
C ASP A 155 17.60 14.00 -19.49
N GLU A 156 18.15 14.81 -20.39
CA GLU A 156 19.11 15.89 -20.11
C GLU A 156 18.52 16.99 -19.20
N GLN A 157 17.20 17.17 -19.20
CA GLN A 157 16.51 18.13 -18.33
C GLN A 157 16.33 17.63 -16.91
N THR A 158 16.67 16.35 -16.61
CA THR A 158 16.48 15.81 -15.25
C THR A 158 17.67 16.08 -14.33
N ARG A 159 17.38 16.26 -13.04
CA ARG A 159 18.37 16.32 -11.96
C ARG A 159 17.91 15.40 -10.81
N PRO A 160 18.81 14.95 -9.94
CA PRO A 160 18.43 14.13 -8.80
C PRO A 160 17.45 14.81 -7.85
N TYR A 161 16.38 14.12 -7.49
CA TYR A 161 15.50 14.52 -6.40
C TYR A 161 16.03 13.96 -5.07
N THR A 162 16.20 14.83 -4.09
CA THR A 162 16.82 14.50 -2.78
C THR A 162 15.88 14.67 -1.59
N SER A 163 14.57 14.79 -1.82
CA SER A 163 13.55 15.15 -0.80
C SER A 163 13.76 16.54 -0.17
N ASN A 164 14.62 17.36 -0.76
CA ASN A 164 14.84 18.74 -0.38
C ASN A 164 14.19 19.66 -1.40
N MET A 165 13.24 20.48 -0.97
CA MET A 165 12.50 21.42 -1.83
C MET A 165 13.23 22.75 -2.08
N GLN A 166 14.33 23.06 -1.38
CA GLN A 166 15.03 24.34 -1.53
C GLN A 166 15.52 24.64 -2.95
N PRO A 167 16.12 23.67 -3.69
CA PRO A 167 16.48 23.92 -5.09
C PRO A 167 15.29 24.34 -5.95
N PHE A 168 14.14 23.67 -5.79
CA PHE A 168 12.90 24.01 -6.46
C PHE A 168 12.38 25.40 -6.06
N PHE A 169 12.39 25.75 -4.78
CA PHE A 169 11.93 27.07 -4.31
C PHE A 169 12.78 28.23 -4.85
N ASN A 170 14.08 28.01 -5.05
CA ASN A 170 15.03 29.04 -5.48
C ASN A 170 15.09 29.21 -6.99
N ASP A 171 14.49 28.33 -7.80
CA ASP A 171 14.58 28.38 -9.26
C ASP A 171 13.21 28.11 -9.89
N GLN A 172 12.63 29.16 -10.48
CA GLN A 172 11.34 29.12 -11.18
C GLN A 172 11.39 28.24 -12.46
N GLY A 173 12.58 27.93 -12.95
CA GLY A 173 12.82 27.01 -14.06
C GLY A 173 12.72 25.54 -13.69
N MET A 174 12.46 25.22 -12.41
CA MET A 174 12.38 23.84 -11.91
C MET A 174 10.94 23.36 -11.72
N ALA A 175 10.78 22.05 -11.89
CA ALA A 175 9.66 21.26 -11.43
C ALA A 175 10.21 20.07 -10.66
N GLN A 176 9.44 19.47 -9.75
CA GLN A 176 9.89 18.29 -9.03
C GLN A 176 8.80 17.25 -8.86
N GLN A 177 9.20 15.99 -8.78
CA GLN A 177 8.28 14.94 -8.36
C GLN A 177 7.73 15.21 -6.96
N GLY A 178 6.54 14.69 -6.67
CA GLY A 178 5.95 14.76 -5.35
C GLY A 178 4.67 13.97 -5.23
N TYR A 179 4.15 13.97 -4.02
CA TYR A 179 2.82 13.45 -3.70
C TYR A 179 1.92 14.60 -3.25
N PRO A 180 0.62 14.59 -3.57
CA PRO A 180 -0.30 15.67 -3.18
C PRO A 180 -0.49 15.75 -1.67
N THR A 181 -0.05 14.74 -0.96
CA THR A 181 -0.14 14.53 0.48
C THR A 181 1.05 15.12 1.25
N SER A 182 2.13 15.56 0.57
CA SER A 182 3.37 16.02 1.23
C SER A 182 3.92 17.33 0.66
N GLU A 183 4.42 17.32 -0.57
CA GLU A 183 5.16 18.46 -1.13
C GLU A 183 4.35 19.75 -1.24
N PRO A 184 3.06 19.74 -1.64
CA PRO A 184 2.25 20.97 -1.65
C PRO A 184 2.11 21.62 -0.26
N PHE A 185 2.00 20.77 0.78
CA PHE A 185 1.94 21.27 2.16
C PHE A 185 3.27 21.84 2.64
N THR A 186 4.38 21.19 2.29
CA THR A 186 5.73 21.71 2.58
C THR A 186 5.94 23.06 1.90
N ALA A 187 5.47 23.24 0.66
CA ALA A 187 5.52 24.51 -0.05
C ALA A 187 4.65 25.57 0.64
N GLU A 188 3.43 25.23 1.05
CA GLU A 188 2.52 26.12 1.77
C GLU A 188 3.17 26.61 3.07
N LYS A 189 3.74 25.70 3.90
CA LYS A 189 4.47 26.05 5.14
C LYS A 189 5.68 26.98 4.88
N ALA A 190 6.30 26.88 3.69
CA ALA A 190 7.39 27.75 3.26
C ALA A 190 6.91 29.06 2.60
N GLY A 191 5.60 29.35 2.58
CA GLY A 191 5.02 30.52 1.93
C GLY A 191 5.11 30.50 0.40
N GLN A 192 5.35 29.35 -0.21
CA GLN A 192 5.48 29.16 -1.64
C GLN A 192 4.14 28.74 -2.27
N LYS A 193 3.79 29.38 -3.40
CA LYS A 193 2.61 28.99 -4.18
C LYS A 193 3.03 27.98 -5.24
N VAL A 194 2.39 26.82 -5.26
CA VAL A 194 2.68 25.72 -6.19
C VAL A 194 1.39 25.19 -6.84
N LYS A 195 1.53 24.55 -7.98
CA LYS A 195 0.51 23.69 -8.58
C LYS A 195 0.96 22.23 -8.45
N PHE A 196 -0.01 21.32 -8.43
CA PHE A 196 0.25 19.88 -8.42
C PHE A 196 -0.53 19.20 -9.56
N PHE A 197 0.16 18.42 -10.36
CA PHE A 197 -0.41 17.64 -11.44
C PHE A 197 -0.28 16.15 -11.12
N LEU A 198 -1.41 15.49 -10.86
CA LEU A 198 -1.46 14.06 -10.60
C LEU A 198 -1.32 13.28 -11.92
N PHE A 199 -0.34 12.41 -12.05
CA PHE A 199 -0.13 11.66 -13.29
C PHE A 199 -1.29 10.74 -13.65
N ALA A 200 -2.00 10.20 -12.67
CA ALA A 200 -3.18 9.36 -12.89
C ALA A 200 -4.32 10.13 -13.58
N ASP A 201 -4.46 11.43 -13.34
CA ASP A 201 -5.48 12.27 -14.00
C ASP A 201 -5.11 12.56 -15.47
N ASP A 202 -3.83 12.42 -15.80
CA ASP A 202 -3.29 12.46 -17.17
C ASP A 202 -3.18 11.08 -17.85
N GLY A 203 -3.75 10.04 -17.24
CA GLY A 203 -3.82 8.69 -17.80
C GLY A 203 -2.61 7.80 -17.50
N TYR A 204 -1.82 8.11 -16.44
CA TYR A 204 -0.82 7.17 -15.94
C TYR A 204 -1.53 5.96 -15.31
N PRO A 205 -1.33 4.73 -15.87
CA PRO A 205 -2.27 3.63 -15.63
C PRO A 205 -2.13 2.88 -14.30
N PRO A 206 -0.95 2.82 -13.61
CA PRO A 206 -0.77 1.93 -12.47
C PRO A 206 -1.70 2.19 -11.30
N TYR A 207 -1.96 1.13 -10.54
CA TYR A 207 -2.51 1.25 -9.20
C TYR A 207 -1.46 1.82 -8.24
N GLY A 208 -1.92 2.46 -7.17
CA GLY A 208 -1.06 2.89 -6.06
C GLY A 208 -1.22 1.99 -4.83
N ASN A 209 -0.18 1.95 -3.98
CA ASN A 209 -0.22 1.23 -2.70
C ASN A 209 -0.78 -0.19 -2.84
N THR A 210 -0.13 -1.03 -3.66
CA THR A 210 -0.57 -2.42 -3.85
C THR A 210 0.00 -3.33 -2.77
N ILE A 211 -0.74 -4.37 -2.41
CA ILE A 211 -0.30 -5.42 -1.49
C ILE A 211 0.37 -6.51 -2.32
N VAL A 212 1.67 -6.71 -2.11
CA VAL A 212 2.49 -7.62 -2.90
C VAL A 212 3.10 -8.69 -2.01
N THR A 213 3.15 -9.93 -2.51
CA THR A 213 3.79 -11.08 -1.86
C THR A 213 4.43 -12.00 -2.91
N LEU A 214 4.98 -13.14 -2.50
CA LEU A 214 5.46 -14.18 -3.41
C LEU A 214 4.32 -15.09 -3.89
N GLN A 215 4.38 -15.58 -5.14
CA GLN A 215 3.48 -16.61 -5.63
C GLN A 215 3.51 -17.88 -4.75
N LYS A 216 4.68 -18.20 -4.18
CA LYS A 216 4.84 -19.28 -3.20
C LYS A 216 3.95 -19.06 -1.97
N THR A 217 3.92 -17.85 -1.42
CA THR A 217 3.09 -17.51 -0.25
C THR A 217 1.60 -17.67 -0.56
N VAL A 218 1.17 -17.21 -1.74
CA VAL A 218 -0.21 -17.41 -2.21
C VAL A 218 -0.58 -18.89 -2.30
N LYS A 219 0.33 -19.73 -2.79
CA LYS A 219 0.11 -21.17 -2.94
C LYS A 219 0.10 -21.92 -1.61
N GLU A 220 1.03 -21.62 -0.71
CA GLU A 220 1.25 -22.37 0.52
C GLU A 220 0.40 -21.86 1.70
N LYS A 221 0.05 -20.57 1.72
CA LYS A 221 -0.68 -19.91 2.82
C LYS A 221 -1.86 -19.05 2.34
N PRO A 222 -2.74 -19.54 1.45
CA PRO A 222 -3.80 -18.71 0.85
C PRO A 222 -4.76 -18.12 1.88
N ASP A 223 -5.05 -18.84 2.96
CA ASP A 223 -5.91 -18.35 4.05
C ASP A 223 -5.27 -17.16 4.80
N MET A 224 -3.98 -17.24 5.12
CA MET A 224 -3.25 -16.12 5.73
C MET A 224 -3.25 -14.89 4.80
N VAL A 225 -3.05 -15.08 3.49
CA VAL A 225 -3.11 -13.99 2.50
C VAL A 225 -4.49 -13.36 2.48
N GLN A 226 -5.56 -14.16 2.45
CA GLN A 226 -6.95 -13.67 2.47
C GLN A 226 -7.25 -12.83 3.71
N ARG A 227 -6.86 -13.32 4.89
CA ARG A 227 -7.05 -12.62 6.17
C ARG A 227 -6.24 -11.32 6.21
N PHE A 228 -5.00 -11.33 5.72
CA PHE A 228 -4.15 -10.14 5.67
C PHE A 228 -4.72 -9.07 4.75
N VAL A 229 -5.12 -9.43 3.52
CA VAL A 229 -5.74 -8.49 2.57
C VAL A 229 -7.01 -7.89 3.17
N LYS A 230 -7.91 -8.72 3.69
CA LYS A 230 -9.17 -8.26 4.30
C LYS A 230 -8.93 -7.30 5.47
N ALA A 231 -8.09 -7.70 6.43
CA ALA A 231 -7.77 -6.90 7.60
C ALA A 231 -7.11 -5.56 7.21
N THR A 232 -6.23 -5.57 6.20
CA THR A 232 -5.62 -4.35 5.66
C THR A 232 -6.66 -3.38 5.11
N LEU A 233 -7.62 -3.87 4.31
CA LEU A 233 -8.64 -3.03 3.71
C LEU A 233 -9.64 -2.49 4.77
N GLU A 234 -9.99 -3.29 5.78
CA GLU A 234 -10.76 -2.82 6.94
C GLU A 234 -9.95 -1.78 7.75
N GLY A 235 -8.65 -1.97 7.89
CA GLY A 235 -7.74 -1.00 8.52
C GLY A 235 -7.72 0.34 7.76
N TRP A 236 -7.69 0.30 6.44
CA TRP A 236 -7.77 1.50 5.62
C TRP A 236 -9.12 2.21 5.75
N LYS A 237 -10.22 1.49 5.71
CA LYS A 237 -11.55 2.06 5.97
C LYS A 237 -11.59 2.75 7.33
N SER A 238 -11.15 2.07 8.39
CA SER A 238 -11.07 2.63 9.75
C SER A 238 -10.15 3.87 9.82
N TYR A 239 -9.01 3.85 9.13
CA TYR A 239 -8.08 4.99 9.07
C TYR A 239 -8.73 6.22 8.42
N LEU A 240 -9.47 6.02 7.33
CA LEU A 240 -10.17 7.13 6.64
C LEU A 240 -11.32 7.71 7.48
N GLU A 241 -11.94 6.92 8.33
CA GLU A 241 -12.97 7.37 9.28
C GLU A 241 -12.36 8.12 10.46
N ASN A 242 -11.32 7.55 11.10
CA ASN A 242 -10.62 8.15 12.23
C ASN A 242 -9.14 7.71 12.28
N PRO A 243 -8.20 8.56 11.85
CA PRO A 243 -6.79 8.20 11.72
C PRO A 243 -6.01 8.21 13.05
N ALA A 244 -6.59 8.63 14.17
CA ALA A 244 -5.86 8.97 15.39
C ALA A 244 -4.95 7.84 15.89
N ALA A 245 -5.46 6.60 15.95
CA ALA A 245 -4.72 5.45 16.45
C ALA A 245 -3.55 5.07 15.52
N GLY A 246 -3.78 5.05 14.21
CA GLY A 246 -2.73 4.79 13.21
C GLY A 246 -1.66 5.89 13.20
N ASN A 247 -2.08 7.16 13.26
CA ASN A 247 -1.16 8.30 13.30
C ASN A 247 -0.24 8.27 14.53
N ALA A 248 -0.74 7.81 15.68
CA ALA A 248 0.08 7.66 16.87
C ALA A 248 1.26 6.70 16.64
N LEU A 249 1.02 5.54 16.00
CA LEU A 249 2.08 4.59 15.66
C LEU A 249 3.00 5.11 14.54
N ILE A 250 2.45 5.81 13.54
CA ILE A 250 3.27 6.46 12.49
C ILE A 250 4.29 7.41 13.11
N LYS A 251 3.88 8.24 14.09
CA LYS A 251 4.77 9.18 14.77
C LYS A 251 5.83 8.48 15.64
N GLN A 252 5.53 7.29 16.19
CA GLN A 252 6.53 6.47 16.89
C GLN A 252 7.63 5.99 15.96
N ASP A 253 7.26 5.48 14.77
CA ASP A 253 8.21 4.97 13.78
C ASP A 253 8.93 6.11 13.03
N ASN A 254 8.25 7.22 12.78
CA ASN A 254 8.81 8.39 12.10
C ASN A 254 8.50 9.68 12.86
N PRO A 255 9.36 10.07 13.82
CA PRO A 255 9.17 11.30 14.60
C PRO A 255 9.18 12.62 13.81
N LYS A 256 9.53 12.56 12.50
CA LYS A 256 9.44 13.73 11.61
C LYS A 256 8.01 14.02 11.13
N MET A 257 7.08 13.10 11.34
CA MET A 257 5.66 13.30 11.03
C MET A 257 4.98 14.03 12.17
N ASP A 258 4.64 15.30 11.95
CA ASP A 258 3.82 16.09 12.87
C ASP A 258 2.31 15.90 12.61
N ASP A 259 1.49 16.34 13.56
CA ASP A 259 0.03 16.18 13.47
C ASP A 259 -0.58 16.98 12.30
N GLU A 260 -0.02 18.14 11.96
CA GLU A 260 -0.48 18.96 10.85
C GLU A 260 -0.24 18.29 9.50
N THR A 261 0.96 17.74 9.33
CA THR A 261 1.33 16.97 8.12
C THR A 261 0.43 15.75 7.95
N LEU A 262 0.21 15.00 9.03
CA LEU A 262 -0.65 13.81 8.99
C LEU A 262 -2.12 14.18 8.73
N ALA A 263 -2.62 15.26 9.35
CA ALA A 263 -3.98 15.74 9.11
C ALA A 263 -4.19 16.23 7.67
N PHE A 264 -3.21 16.96 7.13
CA PHE A 264 -3.22 17.40 5.73
C PHE A 264 -3.23 16.19 4.78
N ALA A 265 -2.31 15.26 4.98
CA ALA A 265 -2.19 14.07 4.14
C ALA A 265 -3.46 13.19 4.18
N HIS A 266 -4.02 12.94 5.36
CA HIS A 266 -5.27 12.21 5.53
C HIS A 266 -6.43 12.88 4.77
N ARG A 267 -6.57 14.21 4.90
CA ARG A 267 -7.59 14.98 4.17
C ARG A 267 -7.40 14.82 2.66
N LYS A 268 -6.15 14.92 2.14
CA LYS A 268 -5.85 14.78 0.71
C LYS A 268 -6.14 13.38 0.18
N ILE A 269 -5.82 12.33 0.92
CA ILE A 269 -6.16 10.94 0.54
C ILE A 269 -7.67 10.79 0.31
N ARG A 270 -8.49 11.41 1.18
CA ARG A 270 -9.96 11.38 1.07
C ARG A 270 -10.47 12.26 -0.08
N GLU A 271 -10.01 13.52 -0.18
CA GLU A 271 -10.43 14.45 -1.23
C GLU A 271 -10.15 13.92 -2.64
N MET A 272 -8.99 13.31 -2.84
CA MET A 272 -8.57 12.75 -4.11
C MET A 272 -9.10 11.32 -4.36
N LYS A 273 -9.82 10.76 -3.39
CA LYS A 273 -10.46 9.45 -3.47
C LYS A 273 -9.50 8.34 -3.87
N PHE A 274 -8.28 8.31 -3.29
CA PHE A 274 -7.30 7.29 -3.65
C PHE A 274 -7.78 5.88 -3.34
N PHE A 275 -8.52 5.70 -2.26
CA PHE A 275 -9.01 4.40 -1.81
C PHE A 275 -10.31 3.96 -2.51
N ASP A 276 -11.21 4.88 -2.78
CA ASP A 276 -12.58 4.64 -3.22
C ASP A 276 -12.88 5.09 -4.66
N ALA A 277 -11.85 5.47 -5.43
CA ALA A 277 -12.01 5.86 -6.83
C ALA A 277 -12.31 4.66 -7.75
N GLY A 278 -12.75 4.94 -8.96
CA GLY A 278 -12.91 3.98 -10.04
C GLY A 278 -13.78 2.78 -9.67
N ASP A 279 -13.24 1.57 -9.89
CA ASP A 279 -13.98 0.32 -9.67
C ASP A 279 -14.20 0.00 -8.18
N ALA A 280 -13.39 0.55 -7.26
CA ALA A 280 -13.50 0.27 -5.83
C ALA A 280 -14.85 0.75 -5.24
N GLY A 281 -15.40 1.85 -5.73
CA GLY A 281 -16.71 2.34 -5.31
C GLY A 281 -17.86 1.38 -5.63
N LYS A 282 -17.70 0.50 -6.62
CA LYS A 282 -18.70 -0.48 -7.05
C LYS A 282 -18.37 -1.91 -6.59
N MET A 283 -17.11 -2.30 -6.67
CA MET A 283 -16.67 -3.68 -6.47
C MET A 283 -16.10 -3.90 -5.05
N GLY A 284 -15.82 -2.83 -4.32
CA GLY A 284 -15.17 -2.85 -3.01
C GLY A 284 -13.70 -2.46 -3.06
N ALA A 285 -13.19 -2.09 -1.89
CA ALA A 285 -11.80 -1.71 -1.71
C ALA A 285 -10.85 -2.86 -2.10
N GLY A 286 -9.67 -2.51 -2.56
CA GLY A 286 -8.66 -3.47 -2.97
C GLY A 286 -8.84 -4.06 -4.36
N THR A 287 -9.95 -3.75 -5.04
CA THR A 287 -10.30 -4.33 -6.33
C THR A 287 -9.23 -4.05 -7.41
N MET A 288 -9.11 -4.98 -8.33
CA MET A 288 -8.26 -4.88 -9.51
C MET A 288 -9.01 -5.46 -10.72
N THR A 289 -8.63 -5.06 -11.93
CA THR A 289 -9.22 -5.57 -13.17
C THR A 289 -8.13 -6.02 -14.16
N ASP A 290 -8.42 -7.09 -14.91
CA ASP A 290 -7.53 -7.59 -15.97
C ASP A 290 -7.25 -6.51 -17.02
N ALA A 291 -8.28 -5.72 -17.37
CA ALA A 291 -8.14 -4.64 -18.33
C ALA A 291 -7.13 -3.58 -17.90
N ARG A 292 -7.11 -3.20 -16.61
CA ARG A 292 -6.17 -2.21 -16.11
C ARG A 292 -4.76 -2.76 -15.98
N TRP A 293 -4.61 -4.01 -15.55
CA TRP A 293 -3.32 -4.68 -15.55
C TRP A 293 -2.75 -4.82 -16.96
N LYS A 294 -3.60 -5.16 -17.94
CA LYS A 294 -3.19 -5.18 -19.33
C LYS A 294 -2.74 -3.81 -19.83
N ASN A 295 -3.45 -2.75 -19.50
CA ASN A 295 -3.08 -1.39 -19.88
C ASN A 295 -1.71 -0.99 -19.29
N THR A 296 -1.44 -1.30 -18.02
CA THR A 296 -0.13 -1.07 -17.39
C THR A 296 0.97 -1.87 -18.08
N TYR A 297 0.73 -3.17 -18.35
CA TYR A 297 1.67 -4.02 -19.05
C TYR A 297 1.97 -3.52 -20.47
N ASP A 298 0.93 -3.26 -21.27
CA ASP A 298 1.08 -2.76 -22.65
C ASP A 298 1.86 -1.43 -22.68
N PHE A 299 1.55 -0.54 -21.75
CA PHE A 299 2.27 0.71 -21.58
C PHE A 299 3.78 0.48 -21.33
N MET A 300 4.13 -0.41 -20.40
CA MET A 300 5.53 -0.70 -20.07
C MET A 300 6.29 -1.32 -21.26
N VAL A 301 5.63 -2.17 -22.05
CA VAL A 301 6.21 -2.76 -23.27
C VAL A 301 6.41 -1.69 -24.34
N ILE A 302 5.39 -0.88 -24.63
CA ILE A 302 5.45 0.18 -25.67
C ILE A 302 6.49 1.24 -25.32
N SER A 303 6.63 1.58 -24.03
CA SER A 303 7.63 2.55 -23.56
C SER A 303 9.05 1.97 -23.42
N GLY A 304 9.25 0.69 -23.73
CA GLY A 304 10.55 0.01 -23.63
C GLY A 304 11.03 -0.26 -22.21
N GLN A 305 10.16 -0.15 -21.21
CA GLN A 305 10.47 -0.45 -19.81
C GLN A 305 10.45 -1.96 -19.50
N LEU A 306 9.77 -2.73 -20.34
CA LEU A 306 9.56 -4.17 -20.17
C LEU A 306 9.65 -4.86 -21.52
N LYS A 307 10.26 -6.05 -21.58
CA LYS A 307 10.17 -6.93 -22.74
C LYS A 307 8.81 -7.65 -22.77
N PRO A 308 8.27 -7.96 -23.97
CA PRO A 308 7.06 -8.77 -24.06
C PRO A 308 7.21 -10.11 -23.32
N MET A 309 6.25 -10.42 -22.44
CA MET A 309 6.20 -11.66 -21.66
C MET A 309 4.88 -12.39 -21.87
N ALA A 310 4.92 -13.69 -22.12
CA ALA A 310 3.73 -14.52 -22.27
C ALA A 310 3.00 -14.75 -20.92
N ASN A 311 3.70 -14.61 -19.80
CA ASN A 311 3.22 -14.90 -18.45
C ASN A 311 2.97 -13.64 -17.60
N TRP A 312 2.81 -12.46 -18.19
CA TRP A 312 2.62 -11.21 -17.47
C TRP A 312 1.41 -11.25 -16.51
N GLN A 313 0.36 -12.04 -16.81
CA GLN A 313 -0.81 -12.21 -15.94
C GLN A 313 -0.47 -12.85 -14.59
N GLN A 314 0.69 -13.47 -14.45
CA GLN A 314 1.17 -13.98 -13.15
C GLN A 314 1.56 -12.86 -12.18
N ALA A 315 1.66 -11.60 -12.65
CA ALA A 315 1.96 -10.44 -11.81
C ALA A 315 0.86 -10.10 -10.81
N TYR A 316 -0.35 -10.62 -10.97
CA TYR A 316 -1.47 -10.33 -10.07
C TYR A 316 -2.43 -11.50 -9.94
N THR A 317 -3.28 -11.45 -8.92
CA THR A 317 -4.43 -12.36 -8.77
C THR A 317 -5.62 -11.61 -8.19
N LEU A 318 -6.82 -11.88 -8.71
CA LEU A 318 -8.07 -11.34 -8.21
C LEU A 318 -8.68 -12.19 -7.08
N GLN A 319 -8.07 -13.33 -6.77
CA GLN A 319 -8.59 -14.35 -5.84
C GLN A 319 -9.01 -13.76 -4.50
N PHE A 320 -8.23 -12.81 -3.97
CA PHE A 320 -8.38 -12.31 -2.60
C PHE A 320 -9.25 -11.05 -2.48
N VAL A 321 -9.69 -10.48 -3.60
CA VAL A 321 -10.42 -9.21 -3.61
C VAL A 321 -11.80 -9.26 -4.29
N LYS A 322 -12.01 -10.17 -5.26
CA LYS A 322 -13.22 -10.18 -6.10
C LYS A 322 -14.55 -10.34 -5.34
N ASP A 323 -14.52 -11.02 -4.17
CA ASP A 323 -15.73 -11.28 -3.37
C ASP A 323 -15.64 -10.67 -1.96
N LEU A 324 -14.65 -9.81 -1.72
CA LEU A 324 -14.32 -9.35 -0.37
C LEU A 324 -15.32 -8.34 0.20
N LYS A 325 -15.94 -7.51 -0.66
CA LYS A 325 -17.01 -6.54 -0.34
C LYS A 325 -16.70 -5.64 0.88
N VAL A 326 -15.45 -5.26 1.08
CA VAL A 326 -15.12 -4.17 1.99
C VAL A 326 -15.47 -2.89 1.25
N MET A 327 -16.66 -2.35 1.51
CA MET A 327 -17.09 -1.10 0.87
C MET A 327 -16.38 0.08 1.54
N PRO A 328 -15.89 1.04 0.74
CA PRO A 328 -15.22 2.25 1.22
C PRO A 328 -16.06 3.10 2.15
#